data_c17a656b9431d3b3f98e4c0d61438dbd
#
_entry.id   c17a656b9431d3b3f98e4c0d61438dbd
#
_cell.length_a   1.000
_cell.length_b   1.000
_cell.length_c   1.000
_cell.angle_alpha   90.00
_cell.angle_beta   90.00
_cell.angle_gamma   90.00
#
_symmetry.space_group_name_H-M   'P 1'
#
loop_
_entity.id
_entity.type
_entity.pdbx_description
1 polymer ?
#
loop_
_entity_poly.entity_id
_entity_poly.type
_entity_poly.pdbx_seq_one_letter_code
_entity_poly.pdbx_strand_id
1 'polypeptide(L)'
;KMYQRFFKKRHKAIIDRVKKLNPNIIVFLHCCGSVYELIPDLIEVGVEVINPVQISARNMEPARLKKEFGKDLTFWGGGCDTQSILSRGTPQQVKDHVRRNIETFAPGGGFIFNQVHNILSEVPPANVVAMYEAARE
;
A
#
# COMPACT_ATOMS: atom_id res chain seq x y z
N LYS A 1 3.16 -7.72 -19.46
CA LYS A 1 2.82 -7.97 -20.88
C LYS A 1 1.32 -7.78 -21.17
N MET A 2 0.40 -8.43 -20.43
CA MET A 2 -1.06 -8.22 -20.60
C MET A 2 -1.46 -6.78 -20.28
N TYR A 3 -1.04 -6.27 -19.13
CA TYR A 3 -1.31 -4.89 -18.71
C TYR A 3 -0.86 -3.88 -19.77
N GLN A 4 0.39 -3.94 -20.21
CA GLN A 4 0.95 -3.04 -21.22
C GLN A 4 0.17 -3.08 -22.53
N ARG A 5 -0.24 -4.27 -22.99
CA ARG A 5 -0.94 -4.45 -24.26
C ARG A 5 -2.37 -3.91 -24.22
N PHE A 6 -3.12 -4.19 -23.12
CA PHE A 6 -4.56 -3.98 -23.11
C PHE A 6 -5.04 -2.84 -22.20
N PHE A 7 -4.30 -2.52 -21.12
CA PHE A 7 -4.77 -1.61 -20.08
C PHE A 7 -4.00 -0.31 -19.99
N LYS A 8 -2.67 -0.33 -20.12
CA LYS A 8 -1.79 0.82 -19.89
C LYS A 8 -2.24 2.07 -20.64
N LYS A 9 -2.48 1.98 -21.95
CA LYS A 9 -2.93 3.12 -22.77
C LYS A 9 -4.29 3.68 -22.33
N ARG A 10 -5.19 2.81 -21.86
CA ARG A 10 -6.52 3.22 -21.38
C ARG A 10 -6.43 3.94 -20.04
N HIS A 11 -5.65 3.40 -19.10
CA HIS A 11 -5.38 4.07 -17.83
C HIS A 11 -4.73 5.44 -18.07
N LYS A 12 -3.71 5.49 -18.92
CA LYS A 12 -3.07 6.78 -19.29
C LYS A 12 -4.07 7.80 -19.82
N ALA A 13 -4.93 7.40 -20.75
CA ALA A 13 -5.93 8.30 -21.34
C ALA A 13 -6.93 8.83 -20.31
N ILE A 14 -7.38 7.98 -19.36
CA ILE A 14 -8.27 8.39 -18.27
C ILE A 14 -7.56 9.36 -17.34
N ILE A 15 -6.35 9.05 -16.92
CA ILE A 15 -5.56 9.86 -15.98
C ILE A 15 -5.23 11.21 -16.61
N ASP A 16 -4.78 11.24 -17.86
CA ASP A 16 -4.49 12.48 -18.58
C ASP A 16 -5.73 13.37 -18.71
N ARG A 17 -6.90 12.77 -18.98
CA ARG A 17 -8.16 13.51 -19.06
C ARG A 17 -8.53 14.12 -17.72
N VAL A 18 -8.39 13.38 -16.64
CA VAL A 18 -8.70 13.85 -15.27
C VAL A 18 -7.72 14.95 -14.85
N LYS A 19 -6.42 14.76 -15.06
CA LYS A 19 -5.38 15.76 -14.76
C LYS A 19 -5.54 17.03 -15.61
N LYS A 20 -6.03 16.92 -16.85
CA LYS A 20 -6.36 18.09 -17.68
C LYS A 20 -7.52 18.92 -17.12
N LEU A 21 -8.49 18.28 -16.48
CA LEU A 21 -9.64 18.96 -15.84
C LEU A 21 -9.25 19.57 -14.48
N ASN A 22 -8.44 18.87 -13.71
CA ASN A 22 -7.91 19.34 -12.44
C ASN A 22 -6.47 18.85 -12.24
N PRO A 23 -5.45 19.68 -12.51
CA PRO A 23 -4.05 19.29 -12.37
C PRO A 23 -3.64 18.88 -10.94
N ASN A 24 -4.37 19.34 -9.93
CA ASN A 24 -4.06 19.09 -8.52
C ASN A 24 -4.69 17.78 -7.99
N ILE A 25 -5.47 17.07 -8.80
CA ILE A 25 -6.04 15.79 -8.34
C ILE A 25 -4.95 14.74 -8.15
N ILE A 26 -5.03 13.99 -7.06
CA ILE A 26 -4.14 12.87 -6.77
C ILE A 26 -4.74 11.59 -7.34
N VAL A 27 -3.94 10.86 -8.11
CA VAL A 27 -4.37 9.58 -8.70
C VAL A 27 -4.05 8.44 -7.76
N PHE A 28 -5.10 7.91 -7.15
CA PHE A 28 -5.07 6.79 -6.23
C PHE A 28 -5.51 5.50 -6.95
N LEU A 29 -4.71 4.45 -6.85
CA LEU A 29 -5.05 3.13 -7.38
C LEU A 29 -5.19 2.10 -6.26
N HIS A 30 -6.37 1.47 -6.17
CA HIS A 30 -6.55 0.28 -5.35
C HIS A 30 -6.32 -0.98 -6.19
N CYS A 31 -5.32 -1.78 -5.80
CA CYS A 31 -5.03 -3.06 -6.45
C CYS A 31 -4.37 -4.02 -5.46
N CYS A 32 -5.10 -5.06 -5.04
CA CYS A 32 -4.59 -6.11 -4.16
C CYS A 32 -3.61 -7.04 -4.89
N GLY A 33 -2.85 -7.81 -4.12
CA GLY A 33 -1.95 -8.83 -4.63
C GLY A 33 -0.54 -8.33 -4.95
N SER A 34 0.17 -9.13 -5.74
CA SER A 34 1.53 -8.83 -6.19
C SER A 34 1.49 -7.88 -7.38
N VAL A 35 1.63 -6.59 -7.12
CA VAL A 35 1.65 -5.54 -8.15
C VAL A 35 3.06 -5.06 -8.49
N TYR A 36 4.08 -5.58 -7.84
CA TYR A 36 5.47 -5.14 -7.97
C TYR A 36 5.92 -4.95 -9.43
N GLU A 37 5.69 -5.94 -10.28
CA GLU A 37 6.06 -5.89 -11.70
C GLU A 37 5.28 -4.84 -12.52
N LEU A 38 4.17 -4.34 -11.98
CA LEU A 38 3.34 -3.32 -12.62
C LEU A 38 3.68 -1.91 -12.16
N ILE A 39 4.34 -1.75 -11.01
CA ILE A 39 4.61 -0.44 -10.40
C ILE A 39 5.27 0.54 -11.38
N PRO A 40 6.33 0.16 -12.13
CA PRO A 40 6.92 1.08 -13.09
C PRO A 40 5.93 1.57 -14.16
N ASP A 41 5.10 0.68 -14.68
CA ASP A 41 4.06 1.04 -15.64
C ASP A 41 2.96 1.91 -15.01
N LEU A 42 2.63 1.70 -13.74
CA LEU A 42 1.64 2.49 -13.00
C LEU A 42 2.15 3.92 -12.75
N ILE A 43 3.41 4.08 -12.38
CA ILE A 43 4.06 5.39 -12.23
C ILE A 43 4.05 6.12 -13.58
N GLU A 44 4.44 5.46 -14.66
CA GLU A 44 4.48 6.05 -16.01
C GLU A 44 3.12 6.55 -16.50
N VAL A 45 2.03 5.88 -16.15
CA VAL A 45 0.68 6.34 -16.51
C VAL A 45 0.15 7.44 -15.58
N GLY A 46 0.85 7.74 -14.46
CA GLY A 46 0.53 8.85 -13.57
C GLY A 46 -0.20 8.45 -12.28
N VAL A 47 -0.09 7.18 -11.83
CA VAL A 47 -0.52 6.79 -10.49
C VAL A 47 0.44 7.38 -9.46
N GLU A 48 -0.09 8.03 -8.43
CA GLU A 48 0.66 8.71 -7.38
C GLU A 48 0.56 8.00 -6.03
N VAL A 49 -0.53 7.26 -5.83
CA VAL A 49 -0.80 6.51 -4.59
C VAL A 49 -1.24 5.09 -4.90
N ILE A 50 -0.63 4.11 -4.27
CA ILE A 50 -1.07 2.70 -4.34
C ILE A 50 -1.61 2.22 -3.00
N ASN A 51 -2.65 1.41 -3.07
CA ASN A 51 -3.37 0.80 -1.94
C ASN A 51 -3.80 -0.63 -2.34
N PRO A 52 -3.83 -1.58 -1.44
CA PRO A 52 -3.56 -1.53 0.00
C PRO A 52 -2.12 -1.86 0.36
N VAL A 53 -1.21 -2.01 -0.59
CA VAL A 53 0.18 -2.45 -0.40
C VAL A 53 0.22 -3.81 0.29
N GLN A 54 -0.15 -4.86 -0.43
CA GLN A 54 -0.26 -6.20 0.14
C GLN A 54 1.12 -6.83 0.39
N ILE A 55 1.72 -6.49 1.52
CA ILE A 55 3.08 -6.87 1.92
C ILE A 55 3.29 -8.39 2.04
N SER A 56 2.22 -9.17 2.20
CA SER A 56 2.25 -10.64 2.22
C SER A 56 2.27 -11.25 0.81
N ALA A 57 2.08 -10.45 -0.24
CA ALA A 57 2.13 -10.93 -1.61
C ALA A 57 3.58 -11.05 -2.12
N ARG A 58 3.77 -11.85 -3.16
CA ARG A 58 5.09 -12.08 -3.77
C ARG A 58 5.75 -10.77 -4.23
N ASN A 59 7.01 -10.57 -3.90
CA ASN A 59 7.83 -9.40 -4.25
C ASN A 59 7.31 -8.06 -3.70
N MET A 60 6.47 -8.08 -2.66
CA MET A 60 5.89 -6.88 -2.05
C MET A 60 6.53 -6.54 -0.69
N GLU A 61 7.80 -6.88 -0.50
CA GLU A 61 8.53 -6.59 0.75
C GLU A 61 8.65 -5.08 0.98
N PRO A 62 8.27 -4.57 2.18
CA PRO A 62 8.27 -3.15 2.52
C PRO A 62 9.57 -2.41 2.18
N ALA A 63 10.72 -2.94 2.61
CA ALA A 63 12.01 -2.29 2.40
C ALA A 63 12.38 -2.17 0.92
N ARG A 64 12.05 -3.19 0.13
CA ARG A 64 12.26 -3.19 -1.31
C ARG A 64 11.39 -2.15 -2.01
N LEU A 65 10.09 -2.16 -1.71
CA LEU A 65 9.14 -1.21 -2.27
C LEU A 65 9.55 0.24 -1.97
N LYS A 66 9.88 0.53 -0.70
CA LYS A 66 10.31 1.86 -0.28
C LYS A 66 11.59 2.31 -0.97
N LYS A 67 12.58 1.43 -1.05
CA LYS A 67 13.87 1.73 -1.70
C LYS A 67 13.71 2.03 -3.19
N GLU A 68 12.91 1.23 -3.89
CA GLU A 68 12.81 1.31 -5.36
C GLU A 68 11.82 2.37 -5.83
N PHE A 69 10.69 2.55 -5.12
CA PHE A 69 9.58 3.38 -5.59
C PHE A 69 9.16 4.50 -4.63
N GLY A 70 9.77 4.60 -3.45
CA GLY A 70 9.36 5.56 -2.42
C GLY A 70 9.57 7.04 -2.79
N LYS A 71 10.26 7.34 -3.89
CA LYS A 71 10.41 8.70 -4.42
C LYS A 71 9.27 9.08 -5.38
N ASP A 72 8.63 8.09 -5.97
CA ASP A 72 7.66 8.26 -7.05
C ASP A 72 6.23 7.95 -6.62
N LEU A 73 6.08 7.18 -5.51
CA LEU A 73 4.78 6.72 -5.02
C LEU A 73 4.58 6.98 -3.53
N THR A 74 3.34 7.28 -3.18
CA THR A 74 2.85 7.17 -1.81
C THR A 74 2.26 5.79 -1.59
N PHE A 75 2.71 5.12 -0.53
CA PHE A 75 2.17 3.83 -0.08
C PHE A 75 1.06 4.07 0.93
N TRP A 76 -0.16 3.77 0.55
CA TRP A 76 -1.32 3.83 1.45
C TRP A 76 -1.72 2.42 1.84
N GLY A 77 -1.31 1.97 2.99
CA GLY A 77 -1.45 0.59 3.45
C GLY A 77 -0.11 -0.07 3.76
N GLY A 78 -0.10 -1.39 3.90
CA GLY A 78 1.11 -2.11 4.29
C GLY A 78 1.49 -1.94 5.76
N GLY A 79 0.73 -1.19 6.55
CA GLY A 79 1.02 -0.95 7.96
C GLY A 79 0.84 -2.19 8.84
N CYS A 80 -0.12 -3.06 8.50
CA CYS A 80 -0.33 -4.33 9.19
C CYS A 80 -0.90 -5.39 8.25
N ASP A 81 -0.28 -6.57 8.22
CA ASP A 81 -0.80 -7.72 7.49
C ASP A 81 -2.05 -8.28 8.17
N THR A 82 -3.16 -8.31 7.43
CA THR A 82 -4.47 -8.76 7.93
C THR A 82 -4.66 -10.26 7.85
N GLN A 83 -3.90 -10.98 7.02
CA GLN A 83 -4.10 -12.40 6.78
C GLN A 83 -3.44 -13.29 7.83
N SER A 84 -2.33 -12.87 8.41
CA SER A 84 -1.58 -13.65 9.39
C SER A 84 -1.42 -12.91 10.72
N ILE A 85 -0.87 -11.72 10.71
CA ILE A 85 -0.48 -11.03 11.94
C ILE A 85 -1.70 -10.47 12.67
N LEU A 86 -2.53 -9.66 12.00
CA LEU A 86 -3.68 -9.03 12.63
C LEU A 86 -4.73 -10.05 13.07
N SER A 87 -4.97 -11.08 12.27
CA SER A 87 -5.99 -12.10 12.54
C SER A 87 -5.55 -13.19 13.53
N ARG A 88 -4.25 -13.51 13.55
CA ARG A 88 -3.76 -14.72 14.28
C ARG A 88 -2.64 -14.43 15.28
N GLY A 89 -2.03 -13.24 15.23
CA GLY A 89 -0.98 -12.84 16.15
C GLY A 89 -1.50 -12.48 17.53
N THR A 90 -0.60 -12.37 18.50
CA THR A 90 -0.89 -11.74 19.79
C THR A 90 -0.86 -10.22 19.65
N PRO A 91 -1.50 -9.44 20.56
CA PRO A 91 -1.41 -7.98 20.55
C PRO A 91 0.02 -7.45 20.47
N GLN A 92 0.96 -8.10 21.17
CA GLN A 92 2.37 -7.70 21.14
C GLN A 92 3.00 -7.93 19.76
N GLN A 93 2.72 -9.08 19.12
CA GLN A 93 3.19 -9.36 17.76
C GLN A 93 2.64 -8.36 16.74
N VAL A 94 1.38 -7.94 16.93
CA VAL A 94 0.76 -6.89 16.09
C VAL A 94 1.50 -5.57 16.27
N LYS A 95 1.75 -5.13 17.51
CA LYS A 95 2.51 -3.89 17.78
C LYS A 95 3.88 -3.92 17.14
N ASP A 96 4.63 -5.00 17.33
CA ASP A 96 5.99 -5.11 16.79
C ASP A 96 6.01 -5.14 15.27
N HIS A 97 5.00 -5.75 14.65
CA HIS A 97 4.85 -5.76 13.20
C HIS A 97 4.53 -4.36 12.65
N VAL A 98 3.61 -3.65 13.29
CA VAL A 98 3.23 -2.27 12.91
C VAL A 98 4.43 -1.33 13.00
N ARG A 99 5.17 -1.35 14.13
CA ARG A 99 6.37 -0.52 14.32
C ARG A 99 7.40 -0.75 13.21
N ARG A 100 7.74 -2.01 12.91
CA ARG A 100 8.68 -2.35 11.82
C ARG A 100 8.24 -1.81 10.46
N ASN A 101 6.96 -1.89 10.16
CA ASN A 101 6.44 -1.39 8.88
C ASN A 101 6.46 0.14 8.81
N ILE A 102 6.14 0.82 9.91
CA ILE A 102 6.22 2.28 10.01
C ILE A 102 7.69 2.73 9.88
N GLU A 103 8.62 2.11 10.63
CA GLU A 103 10.05 2.37 10.54
C GLU A 103 10.59 2.20 9.12
N THR A 104 10.00 1.28 8.35
CA THR A 104 10.40 1.03 6.97
C THR A 104 9.80 2.03 5.98
N PHE A 105 8.50 2.32 6.08
CA PHE A 105 7.80 3.13 5.09
C PHE A 105 7.81 4.63 5.38
N ALA A 106 7.83 5.06 6.65
CA ALA A 106 7.68 6.47 7.01
C ALA A 106 8.89 7.37 6.70
N PRO A 107 10.16 6.91 6.77
CA PRO A 107 11.28 7.78 6.49
C PRO A 107 11.19 8.46 5.13
N GLY A 108 11.35 9.79 5.10
CA GLY A 108 11.25 10.59 3.88
C GLY A 108 9.82 10.87 3.40
N GLY A 109 8.79 10.46 4.14
CA GLY A 109 7.37 10.65 3.76
C GLY A 109 6.86 9.63 2.75
N GLY A 110 5.74 9.95 2.08
CA GLY A 110 5.13 9.04 1.08
C GLY A 110 4.53 7.76 1.69
N PHE A 111 4.07 7.84 2.96
CA PHE A 111 3.42 6.73 3.64
C PHE A 111 2.15 7.19 4.36
N ILE A 112 1.05 6.48 4.15
CA ILE A 112 -0.20 6.65 4.87
C ILE A 112 -0.52 5.33 5.56
N PHE A 113 -0.48 5.35 6.90
CA PHE A 113 -0.75 4.14 7.67
C PHE A 113 -2.17 3.63 7.42
N ASN A 114 -2.26 2.37 7.08
CA ASN A 114 -3.49 1.58 7.04
C ASN A 114 -3.12 0.09 7.08
N GLN A 115 -4.05 -0.75 7.54
CA GLN A 115 -3.91 -2.20 7.39
C GLN A 115 -3.99 -2.59 5.90
N VAL A 116 -3.55 -3.81 5.58
CA VAL A 116 -3.46 -4.29 4.18
C VAL A 116 -4.84 -4.49 3.52
N HIS A 117 -5.85 -4.88 4.29
CA HIS A 117 -7.19 -5.18 3.78
C HIS A 117 -8.27 -4.80 4.80
N ASN A 118 -9.53 -5.01 4.46
CA ASN A 118 -10.62 -4.86 5.42
C ASN A 118 -10.37 -5.72 6.66
N ILE A 119 -10.72 -5.18 7.82
CA ILE A 119 -10.70 -5.94 9.09
C ILE A 119 -11.93 -6.85 9.06
N LEU A 120 -11.68 -8.15 9.03
CA LEU A 120 -12.73 -9.15 8.97
C LEU A 120 -13.19 -9.55 10.37
N SER A 121 -14.33 -10.23 10.46
CA SER A 121 -14.99 -10.57 11.73
C SER A 121 -14.19 -11.52 12.63
N GLU A 122 -13.27 -12.29 12.06
CA GLU A 122 -12.38 -13.19 12.79
C GLU A 122 -11.20 -12.48 13.49
N VAL A 123 -10.98 -11.20 13.22
CA VAL A 123 -9.88 -10.45 13.85
C VAL A 123 -10.22 -10.13 15.31
N PRO A 124 -9.39 -10.54 16.28
CA PRO A 124 -9.62 -10.21 17.68
C PRO A 124 -9.64 -8.70 17.92
N PRO A 125 -10.64 -8.12 18.60
CA PRO A 125 -10.70 -6.69 18.90
C PRO A 125 -9.45 -6.14 19.58
N ALA A 126 -8.82 -6.93 20.46
CA ALA A 126 -7.56 -6.55 21.12
C ALA A 126 -6.42 -6.32 20.12
N ASN A 127 -6.38 -7.06 19.01
CA ASN A 127 -5.39 -6.87 17.96
C ASN A 127 -5.63 -5.59 17.16
N VAL A 128 -6.90 -5.24 16.93
CA VAL A 128 -7.26 -3.97 16.28
C VAL A 128 -6.81 -2.79 17.16
N VAL A 129 -7.10 -2.84 18.46
CA VAL A 129 -6.64 -1.81 19.42
C VAL A 129 -5.12 -1.72 19.41
N ALA A 130 -4.42 -2.86 19.53
CA ALA A 130 -2.95 -2.90 19.52
C ALA A 130 -2.34 -2.32 18.25
N MET A 131 -2.96 -2.56 17.08
CA MET A 131 -2.52 -1.99 15.80
C MET A 131 -2.56 -0.46 15.81
N TYR A 132 -3.67 0.13 16.26
CA TYR A 132 -3.81 1.59 16.29
C TYR A 132 -3.03 2.25 17.43
N GLU A 133 -2.83 1.57 18.55
CA GLU A 133 -1.93 2.06 19.61
C GLU A 133 -0.50 2.18 19.08
N ALA A 134 0.03 1.14 18.46
CA ALA A 134 1.38 1.15 17.89
C ALA A 134 1.55 2.16 16.74
N ALA A 135 0.48 2.45 16.01
CA ALA A 135 0.52 3.44 14.93
C ALA A 135 0.57 4.91 15.42
N ARG A 136 0.33 5.15 16.72
CA ARG A 136 0.35 6.48 17.33
C ARG A 136 1.63 6.78 18.10
N GLU A 137 2.48 5.80 18.31
CA GLU A 137 3.79 5.94 18.96
C GLU A 137 4.79 6.65 18.03
#